data_09e1497707150b3254405d3f2f07b7db
#
_entry.id   09e1497707150b3254405d3f2f07b7db
#
_cell.length_a   1.000
_cell.length_b   1.000
_cell.length_c   1.000
_cell.angle_alpha   90.00
_cell.angle_beta   90.00
_cell.angle_gamma   90.00
#
_symmetry.space_group_name_H-M   'P 1'
#
loop_
_entity.id
_entity.type
_entity.pdbx_description
1 polymer ?
#
loop_
_entity_poly.entity_id
_entity_poly.type
_entity_poly.pdbx_seq_one_letter_code
_entity_poly.pdbx_strand_id
1 'polypeptide(L)'
;MSEPEKEKSEAIGRLTGKTTTHTVQVLISNPDVDRNNFFAIYGGEKKDGTRDTYLLNIVDMWTDEKGLRATIKVLSERPKKPFDMGLEVFRATKEDITTLLGICNPPEKSISIGKLIGYQYDVNLLVKNFGRIFITGKSGSGKSYTMGILCEEFLKKGIPVVIIDRHGEYGALKVVNDEIEIEKEKPASFETESGVCPWCGEEVQKDDTACTHCGKSLKTEISESPKIKDSKASEFADNIIEYTDIKMNPSGDVDIEYLFSLEATDIVAPRLCSIINLRGLDLEVQEVIAGKLLKKLYLASTNRKIPPFYLFLDEAHLFAGKKQTETCEVVKLFAQEGRKFGANIVVGTQRPQLLDVTIRAQSGTWIIHNLSDVRDIGITIQSAEDLSKENTTDISGLEKGEAIICGEAVKRIPIFIKVRKRITKHGGVGFNPLDFLSDKTVEGLQKRKDKILGKKSKEELESGKSEFKDLFKPKSVDDYATEIQNLKARIQELEEEVQKLKEEKGIPTEIPTEILGDENEIIKELKTQVQVWKEKYNYMKQKEESGVKPVARIEGGSEKVLALEKKIKDLENEVKKQKNQYEGMKKLAEKSISEAKKRS
;
A
#
# COMPACT_ATOMS: atom_id res chain seq x y z
N MET A 1 39.42 -2.58 34.16
CA MET A 1 38.55 -2.44 32.99
C MET A 1 38.74 -1.02 32.51
N SER A 2 39.48 -0.83 31.43
CA SER A 2 39.71 0.48 30.82
C SER A 2 38.37 1.04 30.31
N GLU A 3 38.03 2.27 30.68
CA GLU A 3 36.91 3.02 30.09
C GLU A 3 37.04 3.00 28.56
N PRO A 4 35.93 2.77 27.81
CA PRO A 4 35.98 2.85 26.37
C PRO A 4 36.35 4.30 25.99
N GLU A 5 37.39 4.47 25.20
CA GLU A 5 37.75 5.75 24.60
C GLU A 5 36.51 6.31 23.90
N LYS A 6 36.00 7.43 24.41
CA LYS A 6 34.94 8.19 23.73
C LYS A 6 35.53 8.63 22.39
N GLU A 7 35.01 8.10 21.29
CA GLU A 7 35.29 8.61 19.94
C GLU A 7 35.18 10.14 19.98
N LYS A 8 36.31 10.83 19.82
CA LYS A 8 36.32 12.28 19.73
C LYS A 8 35.64 12.66 18.43
N SER A 9 34.44 13.23 18.52
CA SER A 9 33.74 13.76 17.39
C SER A 9 34.56 14.83 16.67
N GLU A 10 34.77 14.69 15.38
CA GLU A 10 35.54 15.63 14.55
C GLU A 10 34.71 16.89 14.29
N ALA A 11 35.29 18.08 14.54
CA ALA A 11 34.65 19.36 14.22
C ALA A 11 34.64 19.56 12.71
N ILE A 12 33.47 19.76 12.12
CA ILE A 12 33.27 19.94 10.69
C ILE A 12 33.21 21.42 10.25
N GLY A 13 32.93 22.32 11.21
CA GLY A 13 32.75 23.74 10.92
C GLY A 13 32.20 24.50 12.10
N ARG A 14 31.82 25.76 11.84
CA ARG A 14 31.30 26.68 12.86
C ARG A 14 30.03 27.38 12.40
N LEU A 15 29.13 27.67 13.35
CA LEU A 15 27.92 28.42 13.10
C LEU A 15 28.22 29.82 12.64
N THR A 16 27.64 30.22 11.51
CA THR A 16 27.77 31.54 10.93
C THR A 16 26.42 32.05 10.41
N GLY A 17 26.28 33.37 10.28
CA GLY A 17 25.07 33.94 9.71
C GLY A 17 23.84 33.81 10.62
N LYS A 18 22.68 33.56 10.04
CA LYS A 18 21.42 33.49 10.78
C LYS A 18 21.25 32.13 11.46
N THR A 19 21.12 32.13 12.78
CA THR A 19 20.77 30.96 13.59
C THR A 19 19.35 31.08 14.09
N THR A 20 18.58 30.00 14.02
CA THR A 20 17.23 29.88 14.58
C THR A 20 17.15 28.61 15.43
N THR A 21 16.02 28.37 16.08
CA THR A 21 15.79 27.11 16.80
C THR A 21 15.50 25.93 15.86
N HIS A 22 15.37 26.14 14.55
CA HIS A 22 15.02 25.13 13.55
C HIS A 22 16.13 24.87 12.55
N THR A 23 16.79 25.94 12.11
CA THR A 23 17.82 25.92 11.08
C THR A 23 18.98 26.82 11.47
N VAL A 24 20.17 26.39 11.13
CA VAL A 24 21.42 27.10 11.36
C VAL A 24 22.25 27.13 10.08
N GLN A 25 23.03 28.18 9.89
CA GLN A 25 24.02 28.25 8.83
C GLN A 25 25.39 27.92 9.38
N VAL A 26 26.12 27.11 8.64
CA VAL A 26 27.47 26.62 9.01
C VAL A 26 28.46 26.96 7.92
N LEU A 27 29.61 27.47 8.30
CA LEU A 27 30.81 27.52 7.46
C LEU A 27 31.56 26.20 7.66
N ILE A 28 31.64 25.41 6.61
CA ILE A 28 32.24 24.07 6.64
C ILE A 28 33.73 24.19 6.46
N SER A 29 34.50 23.63 7.37
CA SER A 29 35.97 23.62 7.34
C SER A 29 36.54 22.31 6.80
N ASN A 30 35.78 21.20 6.96
CA ASN A 30 36.15 19.89 6.45
C ASN A 30 35.38 19.62 5.14
N PRO A 31 36.05 19.44 3.99
CA PRO A 31 35.40 19.21 2.70
C PRO A 31 34.76 17.83 2.57
N ASP A 32 35.05 16.88 3.46
CA ASP A 32 34.49 15.51 3.46
C ASP A 32 33.13 15.49 4.19
N VAL A 33 32.21 16.28 3.66
CA VAL A 33 30.83 16.42 4.19
C VAL A 33 29.85 16.12 3.09
N ASP A 34 28.95 15.14 3.34
CA ASP A 34 27.88 14.73 2.45
C ASP A 34 26.51 15.16 2.99
N ARG A 35 25.55 15.40 2.10
CA ARG A 35 24.17 15.77 2.42
C ARG A 35 23.49 14.77 3.35
N ASN A 36 23.86 13.48 3.26
CA ASN A 36 23.28 12.41 4.09
C ASN A 36 23.94 12.27 5.46
N ASN A 37 24.98 13.08 5.77
CA ASN A 37 25.64 12.99 7.07
C ASN A 37 24.81 13.65 8.17
N PHE A 38 24.89 13.05 9.35
CA PHE A 38 24.35 13.63 10.58
C PHE A 38 25.43 14.37 11.34
N PHE A 39 25.03 15.50 11.91
CA PHE A 39 25.90 16.38 12.69
C PHE A 39 25.33 16.57 14.08
N ALA A 40 26.19 16.98 15.01
CA ALA A 40 25.81 17.25 16.38
C ALA A 40 26.30 18.64 16.82
N ILE A 41 25.45 19.31 17.60
CA ILE A 41 25.84 20.45 18.44
C ILE A 41 25.66 20.01 19.88
N TYR A 42 26.70 20.15 20.68
CA TYR A 42 26.66 19.81 22.08
C TYR A 42 26.41 21.05 22.91
N GLY A 43 25.36 21.03 23.72
CA GLY A 43 25.06 22.06 24.72
C GLY A 43 25.99 22.03 25.92
N GLY A 44 25.79 22.97 26.83
CA GLY A 44 26.53 23.01 28.08
C GLY A 44 26.27 21.76 28.95
N GLU A 45 27.25 21.40 29.76
CA GLU A 45 27.16 20.28 30.69
C GLU A 45 26.13 20.58 31.80
N LYS A 46 25.21 19.63 31.99
CA LYS A 46 24.21 19.70 33.08
C LYS A 46 24.80 19.29 34.40
N LYS A 47 24.11 19.63 35.49
CA LYS A 47 24.54 19.28 36.89
C LYS A 47 24.65 17.76 37.12
N ASP A 48 24.01 16.95 36.30
CA ASP A 48 24.04 15.47 36.34
C ASP A 48 25.14 14.85 35.44
N GLY A 49 26.01 15.69 34.84
CA GLY A 49 27.08 15.24 33.94
C GLY A 49 26.61 14.93 32.53
N THR A 50 25.31 15.07 32.22
CA THR A 50 24.78 14.92 30.86
C THR A 50 24.91 16.21 30.06
N ARG A 51 25.00 16.09 28.73
CA ARG A 51 24.98 17.23 27.79
C ARG A 51 23.74 17.17 26.92
N ASP A 52 23.17 18.33 26.62
CA ASP A 52 22.15 18.40 25.58
C ASP A 52 22.83 18.17 24.23
N THR A 53 22.41 17.12 23.52
CA THR A 53 22.90 16.82 22.18
C THR A 53 21.81 17.11 21.16
N TYR A 54 22.11 17.97 20.22
CA TYR A 54 21.19 18.31 19.13
C TYR A 54 21.68 17.65 17.85
N LEU A 55 20.84 16.80 17.26
CA LEU A 55 21.10 16.15 15.99
C LEU A 55 20.64 17.03 14.83
N LEU A 56 21.49 17.15 13.81
CA LEU A 56 21.25 18.01 12.66
C LEU A 56 21.53 17.26 11.35
N ASN A 57 20.89 17.73 10.28
CA ASN A 57 21.12 17.23 8.92
C ASN A 57 21.17 18.40 7.94
N ILE A 58 21.95 18.26 6.86
CA ILE A 58 22.09 19.26 5.81
C ILE A 58 20.81 19.30 4.97
N VAL A 59 20.26 20.52 4.80
CA VAL A 59 19.15 20.81 3.89
C VAL A 59 19.70 21.25 2.53
N ASP A 60 20.69 22.16 2.56
CA ASP A 60 21.26 22.76 1.37
C ASP A 60 22.74 23.10 1.56
N MET A 61 23.53 22.99 0.50
CA MET A 61 24.96 23.35 0.49
C MET A 61 25.26 24.22 -0.72
N TRP A 62 26.10 25.25 -0.50
CA TRP A 62 26.58 26.13 -1.56
C TRP A 62 28.00 26.65 -1.24
N THR A 63 28.69 27.10 -2.27
CA THR A 63 30.00 27.75 -2.12
C THR A 63 29.86 29.26 -2.40
N ASP A 64 30.39 30.07 -1.52
CA ASP A 64 30.52 31.54 -1.69
C ASP A 64 31.96 32.00 -1.50
N GLU A 65 32.19 33.33 -1.52
CA GLU A 65 33.54 33.93 -1.36
C GLU A 65 34.22 33.56 -0.02
N LYS A 66 33.46 33.10 0.97
CA LYS A 66 33.94 32.71 2.30
C LYS A 66 34.16 31.22 2.46
N GLY A 67 33.86 30.42 1.42
CA GLY A 67 34.05 28.97 1.38
C GLY A 67 32.77 28.16 1.29
N LEU A 68 32.84 26.88 1.62
CA LEU A 68 31.73 25.96 1.60
C LEU A 68 30.79 26.23 2.78
N ARG A 69 29.51 26.43 2.48
CA ARG A 69 28.47 26.67 3.48
C ARG A 69 27.32 25.68 3.38
N ALA A 70 26.67 25.47 4.48
CA ALA A 70 25.44 24.68 4.53
C ALA A 70 24.36 25.34 5.39
N THR A 71 23.11 25.14 5.01
CA THR A 71 21.95 25.27 5.89
C THR A 71 21.67 23.90 6.48
N ILE A 72 21.71 23.81 7.80
CA ILE A 72 21.51 22.57 8.54
C ILE A 72 20.24 22.70 9.38
N LYS A 73 19.39 21.68 9.35
CA LYS A 73 18.12 21.63 10.11
C LYS A 73 18.32 20.85 11.40
N VAL A 74 17.79 21.35 12.50
CA VAL A 74 17.73 20.63 13.79
C VAL A 74 16.64 19.57 13.71
N LEU A 75 17.02 18.31 13.89
CA LEU A 75 16.14 17.14 13.80
C LEU A 75 15.62 16.69 15.16
N SER A 76 16.44 16.77 16.21
CA SER A 76 16.07 16.40 17.58
C SER A 76 15.17 17.45 18.25
N GLU A 77 14.97 17.36 19.55
CA GLU A 77 14.28 18.38 20.31
C GLU A 77 14.89 19.77 20.07
N ARG A 78 14.00 20.75 19.85
CA ARG A 78 14.44 22.10 19.52
C ARG A 78 15.04 22.80 20.74
N PRO A 79 16.15 23.51 20.59
CA PRO A 79 16.67 24.34 21.69
C PRO A 79 15.68 25.45 22.03
N LYS A 80 15.61 25.82 23.32
CA LYS A 80 14.73 26.88 23.80
C LYS A 80 15.09 28.26 23.26
N LYS A 81 16.35 28.46 22.86
CA LYS A 81 16.90 29.68 22.27
C LYS A 81 17.74 29.34 21.04
N PRO A 82 17.90 30.24 20.07
CA PRO A 82 18.85 30.06 18.99
C PRO A 82 20.25 29.76 19.53
N PHE A 83 21.03 28.98 18.77
CA PHE A 83 22.43 28.72 19.12
C PHE A 83 23.27 29.98 18.97
N ASP A 84 24.27 30.11 19.79
CA ASP A 84 25.24 31.21 19.72
C ASP A 84 26.11 31.09 18.47
N MET A 85 26.46 32.23 17.87
CA MET A 85 27.34 32.27 16.70
C MET A 85 28.75 31.81 17.08
N GLY A 86 29.43 31.13 16.18
CA GLY A 86 30.77 30.63 16.39
C GLY A 86 30.86 29.27 17.10
N LEU A 87 29.71 28.70 17.57
CA LEU A 87 29.72 27.34 18.10
C LEU A 87 30.18 26.34 17.05
N GLU A 88 30.95 25.36 17.50
CA GLU A 88 31.42 24.28 16.65
C GLU A 88 30.33 23.26 16.37
N VAL A 89 30.31 22.75 15.13
CA VAL A 89 29.47 21.68 14.67
C VAL A 89 30.35 20.47 14.44
N PHE A 90 29.93 19.33 14.98
CA PHE A 90 30.68 18.09 14.97
C PHE A 90 30.01 17.05 14.09
N ARG A 91 30.76 16.09 13.56
CA ARG A 91 30.20 14.86 13.01
C ARG A 91 29.52 14.08 14.14
N ALA A 92 28.24 13.72 13.99
CA ALA A 92 27.54 12.98 15.02
C ALA A 92 28.16 11.58 15.20
N THR A 93 28.33 11.18 16.45
CA THR A 93 28.83 9.83 16.77
C THR A 93 27.76 8.77 16.50
N LYS A 94 28.16 7.50 16.42
CA LYS A 94 27.23 6.38 16.30
C LYS A 94 26.21 6.38 17.44
N GLU A 95 26.65 6.65 18.65
CA GLU A 95 25.82 6.71 19.85
C GLU A 95 24.78 7.84 19.75
N ASP A 96 25.19 9.04 19.33
CA ASP A 96 24.29 10.17 19.11
C ASP A 96 23.19 9.82 18.08
N ILE A 97 23.60 9.29 16.93
CA ILE A 97 22.69 8.94 15.83
C ILE A 97 21.69 7.87 16.31
N THR A 98 22.19 6.76 16.84
CA THR A 98 21.32 5.61 17.17
C THR A 98 20.39 5.91 18.34
N THR A 99 20.85 6.70 19.30
CA THR A 99 20.05 7.08 20.48
C THR A 99 18.97 8.11 20.12
N LEU A 100 19.37 9.17 19.41
CA LEU A 100 18.43 10.26 19.05
C LEU A 100 17.41 9.82 18.02
N LEU A 101 17.79 9.03 17.02
CA LEU A 101 16.85 8.43 16.07
C LEU A 101 16.01 7.29 16.68
N GLY A 102 16.45 6.69 17.77
CA GLY A 102 15.76 5.57 18.42
C GLY A 102 15.79 4.28 17.60
N ILE A 103 16.87 4.05 16.85
CA ILE A 103 17.03 2.91 15.95
C ILE A 103 17.82 1.73 16.55
N CYS A 104 18.44 1.91 17.70
CA CYS A 104 19.16 0.85 18.41
C CYS A 104 18.31 0.35 19.58
N ASN A 105 17.52 -0.67 19.33
CA ASN A 105 16.62 -1.26 20.32
C ASN A 105 16.93 -2.75 20.50
N PRO A 106 16.63 -3.33 21.69
CA PRO A 106 16.84 -4.75 21.94
C PRO A 106 16.09 -5.63 20.93
N PRO A 107 16.74 -6.67 20.39
CA PRO A 107 16.14 -7.54 19.36
C PRO A 107 14.80 -8.16 19.77
N GLU A 108 14.60 -8.47 21.05
CA GLU A 108 13.36 -9.10 21.56
C GLU A 108 12.14 -8.19 21.43
N LYS A 109 12.33 -6.87 21.46
CA LYS A 109 11.26 -5.85 21.45
C LYS A 109 11.17 -5.07 20.16
N SER A 110 12.10 -5.31 19.22
CA SER A 110 12.22 -4.55 17.98
C SER A 110 12.17 -5.44 16.75
N ILE A 111 11.90 -4.84 15.62
CA ILE A 111 12.00 -5.47 14.30
C ILE A 111 13.13 -4.82 13.52
N SER A 112 13.86 -5.63 12.75
CA SER A 112 14.94 -5.18 11.89
C SER A 112 14.41 -4.96 10.48
N ILE A 113 14.39 -3.70 10.02
CA ILE A 113 13.82 -3.35 8.73
C ILE A 113 14.87 -3.11 7.65
N GLY A 114 16.08 -2.76 8.04
CA GLY A 114 17.16 -2.47 7.10
C GLY A 114 18.32 -1.72 7.73
N LYS A 115 19.08 -0.98 6.90
CA LYS A 115 20.20 -0.16 7.33
C LYS A 115 19.98 1.30 7.01
N LEU A 116 20.51 2.18 7.84
CA LEU A 116 20.50 3.63 7.62
C LEU A 116 21.38 3.97 6.40
N ILE A 117 20.83 4.71 5.43
CA ILE A 117 21.58 5.13 4.23
C ILE A 117 22.74 6.04 4.63
N GLY A 118 23.90 5.84 4.00
CA GLY A 118 25.14 6.53 4.35
C GLY A 118 25.86 5.97 5.57
N TYR A 119 25.25 5.00 6.27
CA TYR A 119 25.79 4.37 7.46
C TYR A 119 25.56 2.85 7.43
N GLN A 120 26.41 2.11 8.13
CA GLN A 120 26.25 0.65 8.27
C GLN A 120 25.46 0.28 9.54
N TYR A 121 24.59 1.17 10.02
CA TYR A 121 23.83 0.98 11.25
C TYR A 121 22.51 0.29 10.95
N ASP A 122 22.25 -0.81 11.66
CA ASP A 122 20.98 -1.52 11.56
C ASP A 122 19.86 -0.68 12.19
N VAL A 123 18.71 -0.67 11.52
CA VAL A 123 17.52 0.04 11.96
C VAL A 123 16.59 -0.94 12.63
N ASN A 124 16.64 -0.99 13.97
CA ASN A 124 15.83 -1.83 14.84
C ASN A 124 14.78 -0.97 15.53
N LEU A 125 13.53 -1.07 15.12
CA LEU A 125 12.43 -0.22 15.57
C LEU A 125 11.53 -0.98 16.56
N LEU A 126 11.13 -0.32 17.66
CA LEU A 126 10.27 -0.92 18.67
C LEU A 126 8.89 -1.26 18.12
N VAL A 127 8.46 -2.52 18.26
CA VAL A 127 7.13 -2.99 17.80
C VAL A 127 5.99 -2.15 18.37
N LYS A 128 6.08 -1.77 19.66
CA LYS A 128 5.04 -0.97 20.33
C LYS A 128 4.78 0.41 19.71
N ASN A 129 5.76 0.94 18.95
CA ASN A 129 5.68 2.27 18.35
C ASN A 129 5.11 2.23 16.93
N PHE A 130 4.96 1.06 16.31
CA PHE A 130 4.48 1.00 14.92
C PHE A 130 3.00 1.36 14.80
N GLY A 131 2.16 0.83 15.69
CA GLY A 131 0.73 1.10 15.65
C GLY A 131 0.12 0.84 14.27
N ARG A 132 -0.35 1.89 13.61
CA ARG A 132 -0.92 1.86 12.25
C ARG A 132 0.16 2.26 11.26
N ILE A 133 0.45 1.37 10.32
CA ILE A 133 1.54 1.51 9.35
C ILE A 133 0.95 1.82 7.97
N PHE A 134 1.49 2.82 7.32
CA PHE A 134 1.17 3.16 5.94
C PHE A 134 2.41 2.95 5.06
N ILE A 135 2.29 2.11 4.04
CA ILE A 135 3.38 1.83 3.10
C ILE A 135 2.96 2.28 1.71
N THR A 136 3.73 3.17 1.10
CA THR A 136 3.44 3.66 -0.24
C THR A 136 4.67 3.63 -1.14
N GLY A 137 4.43 3.54 -2.45
CA GLY A 137 5.46 3.52 -3.46
C GLY A 137 4.92 3.05 -4.79
N LYS A 138 5.52 3.50 -5.89
CA LYS A 138 5.17 3.05 -7.24
C LYS A 138 5.39 1.55 -7.43
N SER A 139 4.82 0.97 -8.48
CA SER A 139 5.06 -0.43 -8.83
C SER A 139 6.57 -0.72 -8.96
N GLY A 140 7.02 -1.82 -8.36
CA GLY A 140 8.43 -2.25 -8.39
C GLY A 140 9.39 -1.47 -7.48
N SER A 141 8.93 -0.46 -6.70
CA SER A 141 9.80 0.30 -5.78
C SER A 141 10.22 -0.47 -4.53
N GLY A 142 9.49 -1.52 -4.15
CA GLY A 142 9.78 -2.35 -2.97
C GLY A 142 8.66 -2.40 -1.93
N LYS A 143 7.47 -1.83 -2.19
CA LYS A 143 6.31 -1.82 -1.26
C LYS A 143 5.97 -3.21 -0.72
N SER A 144 5.55 -4.16 -1.59
CA SER A 144 5.16 -5.52 -1.19
C SER A 144 6.35 -6.31 -0.63
N TYR A 145 7.57 -5.98 -1.06
CA TYR A 145 8.80 -6.54 -0.49
C TYR A 145 8.97 -6.14 0.98
N THR A 146 8.80 -4.86 1.30
CA THR A 146 8.86 -4.34 2.68
C THR A 146 7.72 -4.86 3.55
N MET A 147 6.51 -4.98 2.99
CA MET A 147 5.39 -5.63 3.69
C MET A 147 5.75 -7.07 4.06
N GLY A 148 6.38 -7.82 3.17
CA GLY A 148 6.87 -9.17 3.45
C GLY A 148 7.92 -9.22 4.59
N ILE A 149 8.83 -8.25 4.64
CA ILE A 149 9.80 -8.15 5.76
C ILE A 149 9.09 -7.90 7.10
N LEU A 150 8.08 -7.03 7.12
CA LEU A 150 7.28 -6.82 8.33
C LEU A 150 6.56 -8.11 8.76
N CYS A 151 6.03 -8.88 7.80
CA CYS A 151 5.44 -10.19 8.10
C CYS A 151 6.45 -11.14 8.73
N GLU A 152 7.65 -11.29 8.13
CA GLU A 152 8.73 -12.11 8.69
C GLU A 152 9.07 -11.68 10.14
N GLU A 153 9.24 -10.39 10.37
CA GLU A 153 9.61 -9.87 11.67
C GLU A 153 8.49 -10.04 12.72
N PHE A 154 7.23 -9.86 12.35
CA PHE A 154 6.11 -10.12 13.26
C PHE A 154 5.97 -11.61 13.57
N LEU A 155 6.12 -12.49 12.59
CA LEU A 155 6.08 -13.94 12.79
C LEU A 155 7.22 -14.42 13.69
N LYS A 156 8.44 -13.90 13.54
CA LYS A 156 9.55 -14.16 14.47
C LYS A 156 9.22 -13.82 15.92
N LYS A 157 8.40 -12.79 16.14
CA LYS A 157 7.93 -12.38 17.47
C LYS A 157 6.71 -13.17 17.95
N GLY A 158 6.17 -14.07 17.13
CA GLY A 158 4.95 -14.81 17.41
C GLY A 158 3.68 -13.97 17.32
N ILE A 159 3.75 -12.79 16.70
CA ILE A 159 2.60 -11.90 16.50
C ILE A 159 1.76 -12.43 15.35
N PRO A 160 0.45 -12.64 15.53
CA PRO A 160 -0.43 -13.09 14.47
C PRO A 160 -0.51 -12.07 13.32
N VAL A 161 -0.57 -12.58 12.10
CA VAL A 161 -0.68 -11.78 10.88
C VAL A 161 -1.85 -12.27 10.04
N VAL A 162 -2.66 -11.35 9.53
CA VAL A 162 -3.69 -11.64 8.53
C VAL A 162 -3.39 -10.79 7.31
N ILE A 163 -3.31 -11.40 6.12
CA ILE A 163 -2.98 -10.72 4.87
C ILE A 163 -4.16 -10.83 3.92
N ILE A 164 -4.69 -9.70 3.46
CA ILE A 164 -5.60 -9.66 2.32
C ILE A 164 -4.74 -9.50 1.07
N ASP A 165 -4.56 -10.60 0.36
CA ASP A 165 -3.66 -10.72 -0.78
C ASP A 165 -4.45 -10.76 -2.08
N ARG A 166 -4.48 -9.67 -2.80
CA ARG A 166 -5.21 -9.57 -4.06
C ARG A 166 -4.51 -10.26 -5.22
N HIS A 167 -3.19 -10.24 -5.21
CA HIS A 167 -2.38 -10.66 -6.36
C HIS A 167 -1.80 -12.07 -6.22
N GLY A 168 -1.90 -12.68 -5.03
CA GLY A 168 -1.35 -14.00 -4.72
C GLY A 168 0.19 -13.97 -4.59
N GLU A 169 0.74 -12.87 -4.05
CA GLU A 169 2.19 -12.69 -3.91
C GLU A 169 2.73 -13.25 -2.58
N TYR A 170 1.89 -13.30 -1.54
CA TYR A 170 2.34 -13.61 -0.18
C TYR A 170 2.43 -15.10 0.12
N GLY A 171 1.85 -15.99 -0.68
CA GLY A 171 2.07 -17.43 -0.59
C GLY A 171 3.56 -17.82 -0.67
N ALA A 172 4.37 -17.00 -1.34
CA ALA A 172 5.82 -17.17 -1.44
C ALA A 172 6.56 -17.01 -0.09
N LEU A 173 5.91 -16.51 0.97
CA LEU A 173 6.47 -16.51 2.34
C LEU A 173 6.78 -17.91 2.86
N LYS A 174 6.14 -18.95 2.32
CA LYS A 174 6.40 -20.36 2.66
C LYS A 174 7.76 -20.87 2.16
N VAL A 175 8.43 -20.13 1.28
CA VAL A 175 9.63 -20.56 0.55
C VAL A 175 10.82 -19.68 0.92
N VAL A 176 12.01 -20.27 1.08
CA VAL A 176 13.25 -19.53 1.31
C VAL A 176 13.66 -18.73 0.07
N ASN A 177 14.31 -17.59 0.28
CA ASN A 177 14.90 -16.81 -0.80
C ASN A 177 16.23 -17.43 -1.26
N ASP A 178 16.25 -17.99 -2.45
CA ASP A 178 17.42 -18.67 -3.05
C ASP A 178 18.65 -17.76 -3.14
N GLU A 179 18.45 -16.43 -3.28
CA GLU A 179 19.57 -15.47 -3.32
C GLU A 179 20.37 -15.43 -2.01
N ILE A 180 19.76 -15.73 -0.88
CA ILE A 180 20.44 -15.78 0.43
C ILE A 180 21.22 -17.09 0.58
N GLU A 181 20.72 -18.19 0.06
CA GLU A 181 21.44 -19.48 0.07
C GLU A 181 22.71 -19.42 -0.77
N ILE A 182 22.64 -18.76 -1.94
CA ILE A 182 23.83 -18.54 -2.80
C ILE A 182 24.91 -17.72 -2.07
N GLU A 183 24.52 -16.71 -1.26
CA GLU A 183 25.49 -15.95 -0.46
C GLU A 183 26.09 -16.73 0.71
N LYS A 184 25.35 -17.69 1.30
CA LYS A 184 25.86 -18.58 2.35
C LYS A 184 26.73 -19.71 1.81
N GLU A 185 26.44 -20.15 0.58
CA GLU A 185 27.14 -21.22 -0.11
C GLU A 185 28.17 -20.75 -1.11
N LYS A 186 28.44 -19.43 -1.22
CA LYS A 186 29.64 -19.00 -1.90
C LYS A 186 30.80 -19.62 -1.13
N PRO A 187 31.40 -20.71 -1.60
CA PRO A 187 32.72 -21.08 -1.14
C PRO A 187 33.54 -19.81 -1.34
N ALA A 188 34.36 -19.46 -0.36
CA ALA A 188 35.36 -18.44 -0.52
C ALA A 188 35.89 -18.58 -1.94
N SER A 189 35.79 -17.49 -2.72
CA SER A 189 36.37 -17.46 -4.05
C SER A 189 37.75 -18.09 -3.92
N PHE A 190 37.90 -19.30 -4.42
CA PHE A 190 39.19 -19.84 -4.65
C PHE A 190 39.76 -19.02 -5.82
N GLU A 191 40.27 -17.84 -5.50
CA GLU A 191 41.37 -17.32 -6.26
C GLU A 191 42.44 -18.36 -6.08
N THR A 192 42.67 -19.17 -7.11
CA THR A 192 43.79 -20.06 -7.19
C THR A 192 45.09 -19.21 -7.27
N GLU A 193 45.39 -18.50 -6.18
CA GLU A 193 46.73 -17.96 -5.98
C GLU A 193 47.77 -19.08 -5.80
N SER A 194 47.31 -20.34 -5.62
CA SER A 194 48.19 -21.45 -5.34
C SER A 194 48.48 -22.34 -6.54
N GLY A 195 47.92 -22.14 -7.73
CA GLY A 195 48.23 -22.97 -8.92
C GLY A 195 48.08 -24.46 -8.71
N VAL A 196 47.23 -24.92 -7.81
CA VAL A 196 47.06 -26.34 -7.42
C VAL A 196 45.62 -26.81 -7.73
N CYS A 197 45.49 -27.95 -8.35
CA CYS A 197 44.18 -28.56 -8.66
C CYS A 197 43.40 -28.88 -7.38
N PRO A 198 42.18 -28.39 -7.20
CA PRO A 198 41.38 -28.62 -6.00
C PRO A 198 40.91 -30.08 -5.84
N TRP A 199 41.07 -30.92 -6.88
CA TRP A 199 40.61 -32.31 -6.89
C TRP A 199 41.71 -33.34 -6.62
N CYS A 200 42.95 -33.07 -7.06
CA CYS A 200 44.03 -34.02 -6.90
C CYS A 200 45.29 -33.45 -6.24
N GLY A 201 45.33 -32.14 -5.98
CA GLY A 201 46.44 -31.50 -5.32
C GLY A 201 47.69 -31.23 -6.18
N GLU A 202 47.65 -31.52 -7.49
CA GLU A 202 48.76 -31.30 -8.42
C GLU A 202 48.76 -29.89 -8.99
N GLU A 203 49.94 -29.38 -9.36
CA GLU A 203 50.12 -28.04 -9.93
C GLU A 203 49.38 -27.91 -11.27
N VAL A 204 48.66 -26.82 -11.47
CA VAL A 204 47.94 -26.48 -12.71
C VAL A 204 48.28 -25.03 -13.10
N GLN A 205 48.32 -24.78 -14.41
CA GLN A 205 48.57 -23.41 -14.91
C GLN A 205 47.30 -22.55 -14.87
N LYS A 206 47.49 -21.27 -14.72
CA LYS A 206 46.36 -20.30 -14.50
C LYS A 206 45.33 -20.27 -15.63
N ASP A 207 45.71 -20.76 -16.83
CA ASP A 207 44.86 -20.78 -18.04
C ASP A 207 44.30 -22.15 -18.38
N ASP A 208 44.61 -23.18 -17.57
CA ASP A 208 44.12 -24.55 -17.84
C ASP A 208 42.59 -24.64 -17.66
N THR A 209 41.94 -25.20 -18.66
CA THR A 209 40.47 -25.47 -18.62
C THR A 209 40.13 -26.78 -17.95
N ALA A 210 41.08 -27.69 -17.83
CA ALA A 210 40.97 -28.98 -17.16
C ALA A 210 42.34 -29.35 -16.56
N CYS A 211 42.32 -30.05 -15.42
CA CYS A 211 43.55 -30.55 -14.83
C CYS A 211 44.16 -31.66 -15.71
N THR A 212 45.40 -31.47 -16.09
CA THR A 212 46.15 -32.44 -16.94
C THR A 212 46.42 -33.75 -16.25
N HIS A 213 46.36 -33.79 -14.91
CA HIS A 213 46.66 -34.99 -14.12
C HIS A 213 45.41 -35.81 -13.80
N CYS A 214 44.29 -35.20 -13.37
CA CYS A 214 43.08 -35.92 -13.02
C CYS A 214 41.93 -35.80 -14.05
N GLY A 215 42.11 -35.01 -15.10
CA GLY A 215 41.15 -34.82 -16.20
C GLY A 215 39.88 -34.03 -15.84
N LYS A 216 39.77 -33.54 -14.60
CA LYS A 216 38.57 -32.78 -14.17
C LYS A 216 38.63 -31.36 -14.64
N SER A 217 37.50 -30.85 -15.13
CA SER A 217 37.36 -29.45 -15.57
C SER A 217 37.66 -28.48 -14.45
N LEU A 218 38.52 -27.51 -14.72
CA LEU A 218 38.86 -26.39 -13.84
C LEU A 218 37.95 -25.16 -14.11
N LYS A 219 37.21 -25.21 -15.25
CA LYS A 219 36.13 -24.27 -15.56
C LYS A 219 34.80 -24.99 -15.38
N THR A 220 34.00 -24.52 -14.46
CA THR A 220 32.60 -24.97 -14.32
C THR A 220 31.81 -24.43 -15.50
N GLU A 221 31.64 -25.21 -16.57
CA GLU A 221 30.59 -24.92 -17.54
C GLU A 221 29.24 -25.19 -16.87
N ILE A 222 28.56 -24.11 -16.60
CA ILE A 222 27.14 -24.15 -16.20
C ILE A 222 26.34 -24.40 -17.48
N SER A 223 26.21 -25.66 -17.86
CA SER A 223 25.24 -26.16 -18.84
C SER A 223 24.39 -27.24 -18.18
N GLU A 224 23.50 -26.84 -17.30
CA GLU A 224 22.30 -27.61 -17.01
C GLU A 224 21.10 -26.71 -17.12
N SER A 225 20.16 -27.09 -18.01
CA SER A 225 18.79 -26.63 -18.03
C SER A 225 18.25 -26.53 -16.59
N PRO A 226 17.48 -25.49 -16.21
CA PRO A 226 16.99 -25.36 -14.87
C PRO A 226 16.07 -26.55 -14.55
N LYS A 227 16.60 -27.55 -13.90
CA LYS A 227 15.79 -28.45 -13.07
C LYS A 227 15.13 -27.51 -12.07
N ILE A 228 13.79 -27.52 -12.00
CA ILE A 228 13.02 -26.90 -10.92
C ILE A 228 13.61 -27.51 -9.65
N LYS A 229 14.52 -26.79 -9.00
CA LYS A 229 15.01 -27.17 -7.67
C LYS A 229 13.80 -27.13 -6.76
N ASP A 230 13.55 -28.20 -6.02
CA ASP A 230 12.57 -28.22 -4.95
C ASP A 230 12.89 -27.05 -4.04
N SER A 231 12.02 -26.03 -4.07
CA SER A 231 12.23 -24.82 -3.30
C SER A 231 12.12 -25.18 -1.82
N LYS A 232 13.17 -24.89 -1.05
CA LYS A 232 13.24 -25.22 0.37
C LYS A 232 12.20 -24.44 1.17
N ALA A 233 11.46 -25.14 2.04
CA ALA A 233 10.49 -24.50 2.91
C ALA A 233 11.16 -23.49 3.85
N SER A 234 10.54 -22.32 4.04
CA SER A 234 11.01 -21.31 4.99
C SER A 234 10.74 -21.73 6.44
N GLU A 235 11.41 -21.10 7.39
CA GLU A 235 11.17 -21.28 8.83
C GLU A 235 9.73 -20.93 9.27
N PHE A 236 8.97 -20.24 8.41
CA PHE A 236 7.59 -19.82 8.65
C PHE A 236 6.55 -20.71 7.99
N ALA A 237 6.96 -21.67 7.14
CA ALA A 237 6.03 -22.44 6.32
C ALA A 237 4.92 -23.12 7.12
N ASP A 238 5.26 -23.73 8.25
CA ASP A 238 4.33 -24.43 9.15
C ASP A 238 3.39 -23.47 9.92
N ASN A 239 3.71 -22.16 9.93
CA ASN A 239 2.91 -21.13 10.59
C ASN A 239 2.01 -20.38 9.61
N ILE A 240 1.99 -20.74 8.32
CA ILE A 240 1.24 -20.04 7.27
C ILE A 240 0.12 -20.94 6.76
N ILE A 241 -1.11 -20.40 6.77
CA ILE A 241 -2.27 -21.00 6.11
C ILE A 241 -2.73 -20.05 5.01
N GLU A 242 -2.80 -20.56 3.78
CA GLU A 242 -3.27 -19.82 2.62
C GLU A 242 -4.67 -20.28 2.21
N TYR A 243 -5.64 -19.38 2.35
CA TYR A 243 -7.02 -19.55 1.91
C TYR A 243 -7.16 -18.99 0.48
N THR A 244 -7.53 -19.81 -0.46
CA THR A 244 -7.58 -19.44 -1.88
C THR A 244 -8.63 -20.26 -2.63
N ASP A 245 -9.03 -19.82 -3.82
CA ASP A 245 -9.75 -20.71 -4.75
C ASP A 245 -8.78 -21.81 -5.21
N ILE A 246 -8.94 -23.01 -4.69
CA ILE A 246 -8.06 -24.16 -4.99
C ILE A 246 -8.11 -24.55 -6.47
N LYS A 247 -9.20 -24.26 -7.19
CA LYS A 247 -9.28 -24.51 -8.64
C LYS A 247 -8.36 -23.60 -9.42
N MET A 248 -8.18 -22.37 -8.96
CA MET A 248 -7.31 -21.36 -9.58
C MET A 248 -5.88 -21.45 -9.05
N ASN A 249 -5.69 -21.80 -7.78
CA ASN A 249 -4.40 -21.92 -7.12
C ASN A 249 -4.32 -23.26 -6.35
N PRO A 250 -3.96 -24.39 -7.02
CA PRO A 250 -3.88 -25.71 -6.38
C PRO A 250 -2.81 -25.83 -5.28
N SER A 251 -1.91 -24.87 -5.15
CA SER A 251 -0.87 -24.84 -4.11
C SER A 251 -1.33 -24.22 -2.79
N GLY A 252 -2.56 -23.74 -2.71
CA GLY A 252 -3.16 -23.24 -1.47
C GLY A 252 -3.48 -24.35 -0.47
N ASP A 253 -3.68 -23.99 0.80
CA ASP A 253 -3.92 -24.98 1.85
C ASP A 253 -5.41 -25.26 2.06
N VAL A 254 -6.25 -24.21 1.99
CA VAL A 254 -7.69 -24.28 2.30
C VAL A 254 -8.48 -23.55 1.23
N ASP A 255 -9.59 -24.16 0.79
CA ASP A 255 -10.49 -23.51 -0.15
C ASP A 255 -11.14 -22.27 0.51
N ILE A 256 -11.17 -21.15 -0.22
CA ILE A 256 -11.70 -19.89 0.26
C ILE A 256 -13.19 -19.96 0.60
N GLU A 257 -13.92 -20.91 0.02
CA GLU A 257 -15.35 -21.14 0.32
C GLU A 257 -15.56 -21.47 1.80
N TYR A 258 -14.60 -22.12 2.46
CA TYR A 258 -14.67 -22.47 3.88
C TYR A 258 -14.40 -21.29 4.83
N LEU A 259 -13.88 -20.17 4.34
CA LEU A 259 -13.45 -19.02 5.15
C LEU A 259 -14.56 -18.49 6.09
N PHE A 260 -15.80 -18.53 5.65
CA PHE A 260 -16.92 -18.00 6.45
C PHE A 260 -17.46 -18.97 7.49
N SER A 261 -17.16 -20.27 7.37
CA SER A 261 -17.50 -21.30 8.37
C SER A 261 -16.53 -21.31 9.56
N LEU A 262 -15.30 -20.76 9.39
CA LEU A 262 -14.28 -20.71 10.43
C LEU A 262 -14.63 -19.67 11.48
N GLU A 263 -14.22 -19.91 12.73
CA GLU A 263 -14.27 -18.91 13.77
C GLU A 263 -13.12 -17.89 13.62
N ALA A 264 -13.23 -16.72 14.26
CA ALA A 264 -12.16 -15.72 14.22
C ALA A 264 -10.86 -16.24 14.89
N THR A 265 -10.98 -17.15 15.85
CA THR A 265 -9.86 -17.84 16.54
C THR A 265 -9.10 -18.80 15.65
N ASP A 266 -9.74 -19.32 14.59
CA ASP A 266 -9.06 -20.20 13.61
C ASP A 266 -8.21 -19.39 12.63
N ILE A 267 -8.57 -18.11 12.43
CA ILE A 267 -7.90 -17.19 11.51
C ILE A 267 -6.80 -16.39 12.22
N VAL A 268 -7.01 -16.05 13.50
CA VAL A 268 -6.06 -15.26 14.30
C VAL A 268 -5.66 -16.02 15.55
N ALA A 269 -4.50 -16.64 15.50
CA ALA A 269 -3.88 -17.37 16.62
C ALA A 269 -2.39 -16.97 16.77
N PRO A 270 -1.79 -17.10 17.94
CA PRO A 270 -0.37 -16.80 18.15
C PRO A 270 0.51 -17.56 17.14
N ARG A 271 1.47 -16.87 16.56
CA ARG A 271 2.39 -17.35 15.52
C ARG A 271 1.75 -17.69 14.17
N LEU A 272 0.44 -17.53 13.99
CA LEU A 272 -0.24 -17.85 12.74
C LEU A 272 -0.19 -16.66 11.78
N CYS A 273 0.09 -16.96 10.53
CA CYS A 273 -0.12 -16.09 9.37
C CYS A 273 -1.24 -16.65 8.49
N SER A 274 -2.36 -15.96 8.43
CA SER A 274 -3.47 -16.31 7.55
C SER A 274 -3.44 -15.44 6.30
N ILE A 275 -3.20 -16.04 5.14
CA ILE A 275 -3.16 -15.38 3.84
C ILE A 275 -4.50 -15.62 3.15
N ILE A 276 -5.24 -14.55 2.90
CA ILE A 276 -6.50 -14.60 2.16
C ILE A 276 -6.17 -14.20 0.71
N ASN A 277 -5.86 -15.19 -0.09
CA ASN A 277 -5.48 -15.03 -1.49
C ASN A 277 -6.74 -14.91 -2.36
N LEU A 278 -6.99 -13.70 -2.85
CA LEU A 278 -8.17 -13.34 -3.65
C LEU A 278 -7.90 -13.34 -5.16
N ARG A 279 -6.72 -13.82 -5.57
CA ARG A 279 -6.33 -13.87 -6.98
C ARG A 279 -7.31 -14.71 -7.79
N GLY A 280 -7.72 -14.18 -8.95
CA GLY A 280 -8.63 -14.86 -9.88
C GLY A 280 -10.12 -14.61 -9.61
N LEU A 281 -10.48 -14.04 -8.47
CA LEU A 281 -11.86 -13.64 -8.17
C LEU A 281 -12.17 -12.27 -8.74
N ASP A 282 -13.43 -12.02 -9.09
CA ASP A 282 -13.92 -10.72 -9.52
C ASP A 282 -13.77 -9.66 -8.41
N LEU A 283 -13.55 -8.40 -8.80
CA LEU A 283 -13.29 -7.30 -7.86
C LEU A 283 -14.39 -7.12 -6.82
N GLU A 284 -15.65 -7.25 -7.22
CA GLU A 284 -16.80 -7.13 -6.31
C GLU A 284 -16.83 -8.28 -5.31
N VAL A 285 -16.48 -9.50 -5.75
CA VAL A 285 -16.39 -10.67 -4.87
C VAL A 285 -15.24 -10.50 -3.88
N GLN A 286 -14.07 -10.03 -4.34
CA GLN A 286 -12.93 -9.72 -3.48
C GLN A 286 -13.30 -8.73 -2.38
N GLU A 287 -14.02 -7.65 -2.74
CA GLU A 287 -14.46 -6.62 -1.80
C GLU A 287 -15.42 -7.19 -0.75
N VAL A 288 -16.42 -7.97 -1.16
CA VAL A 288 -17.41 -8.59 -0.26
C VAL A 288 -16.73 -9.58 0.70
N ILE A 289 -15.83 -10.44 0.20
CA ILE A 289 -15.09 -11.40 1.05
C ILE A 289 -14.26 -10.64 2.09
N ALA A 290 -13.46 -9.66 1.65
CA ALA A 290 -12.65 -8.85 2.54
C ALA A 290 -13.52 -8.14 3.59
N GLY A 291 -14.59 -7.47 3.19
CA GLY A 291 -15.48 -6.73 4.09
C GLY A 291 -16.09 -7.59 5.18
N LYS A 292 -16.66 -8.75 4.81
CA LYS A 292 -17.28 -9.69 5.77
C LYS A 292 -16.24 -10.25 6.74
N LEU A 293 -15.07 -10.66 6.24
CA LEU A 293 -13.99 -11.17 7.07
C LEU A 293 -13.50 -10.11 8.05
N LEU A 294 -13.17 -8.93 7.56
CA LEU A 294 -12.67 -7.83 8.39
C LEU A 294 -13.66 -7.44 9.47
N LYS A 295 -14.95 -7.40 9.16
CA LYS A 295 -16.02 -7.14 10.14
C LYS A 295 -16.05 -8.22 11.25
N LYS A 296 -15.94 -9.49 10.87
CA LYS A 296 -15.83 -10.62 11.81
C LYS A 296 -14.64 -10.48 12.74
N LEU A 297 -13.45 -10.20 12.19
CA LEU A 297 -12.22 -10.03 12.97
C LEU A 297 -12.27 -8.80 13.87
N TYR A 298 -12.80 -7.68 13.39
CA TYR A 298 -12.96 -6.47 14.19
C TYR A 298 -13.88 -6.71 15.40
N LEU A 299 -15.03 -7.34 15.20
CA LEU A 299 -15.96 -7.68 16.28
C LEU A 299 -15.35 -8.69 17.28
N ALA A 300 -14.57 -9.64 16.81
CA ALA A 300 -13.86 -10.57 17.68
C ALA A 300 -12.78 -9.86 18.53
N SER A 301 -12.08 -8.88 17.96
CA SER A 301 -11.09 -8.07 18.67
C SER A 301 -11.74 -7.19 19.73
N THR A 302 -12.81 -6.48 19.40
CA THR A 302 -13.53 -5.63 20.36
C THR A 302 -14.07 -6.43 21.54
N ASN A 303 -14.48 -7.68 21.32
CA ASN A 303 -14.92 -8.62 22.34
C ASN A 303 -13.77 -9.39 23.00
N ARG A 304 -12.50 -9.09 22.66
CA ARG A 304 -11.29 -9.74 23.18
C ARG A 304 -11.28 -11.27 23.03
N LYS A 305 -11.90 -11.77 21.97
CA LYS A 305 -11.94 -13.22 21.67
C LYS A 305 -10.71 -13.72 20.95
N ILE A 306 -9.93 -12.82 20.32
CA ILE A 306 -8.71 -13.10 19.59
C ILE A 306 -7.55 -12.28 20.14
N PRO A 307 -6.29 -12.76 20.03
CA PRO A 307 -5.11 -12.03 20.48
C PRO A 307 -4.86 -10.79 19.60
N PRO A 308 -4.04 -9.83 20.08
CA PRO A 308 -3.58 -8.73 19.25
C PRO A 308 -2.88 -9.24 17.98
N PHE A 309 -3.17 -8.62 16.85
CA PHE A 309 -2.66 -9.02 15.53
C PHE A 309 -2.42 -7.83 14.60
N TYR A 310 -1.75 -8.08 13.48
CA TYR A 310 -1.59 -7.13 12.39
C TYR A 310 -2.36 -7.60 11.14
N LEU A 311 -3.25 -6.75 10.67
CA LEU A 311 -3.92 -6.90 9.38
C LEU A 311 -3.08 -6.21 8.31
N PHE A 312 -2.69 -6.94 7.28
CA PHE A 312 -2.02 -6.41 6.09
C PHE A 312 -3.04 -6.29 4.96
N LEU A 313 -3.18 -5.11 4.43
CA LEU A 313 -4.08 -4.80 3.32
C LEU A 313 -3.25 -4.24 2.16
N ASP A 314 -2.89 -5.09 1.21
CA ASP A 314 -2.18 -4.66 0.01
C ASP A 314 -3.16 -4.11 -1.04
N GLU A 315 -2.70 -3.13 -1.83
CA GLU A 315 -3.52 -2.33 -2.75
C GLU A 315 -4.82 -1.79 -2.11
N ALA A 316 -4.69 -1.31 -0.87
CA ALA A 316 -5.80 -0.90 0.00
C ALA A 316 -6.75 0.13 -0.64
N HIS A 317 -6.29 0.91 -1.63
CA HIS A 317 -7.14 1.87 -2.34
C HIS A 317 -8.30 1.22 -3.11
N LEU A 318 -8.26 -0.10 -3.31
CA LEU A 318 -9.32 -0.86 -3.96
C LEU A 318 -10.40 -1.30 -2.98
N PHE A 319 -10.05 -1.50 -1.71
CA PHE A 319 -10.96 -1.90 -0.64
C PHE A 319 -11.47 -0.71 0.18
N ALA A 320 -10.68 0.36 0.25
CA ALA A 320 -10.95 1.52 1.10
C ALA A 320 -10.65 2.83 0.34
N GLY A 321 -11.18 2.91 -0.87
CA GLY A 321 -11.09 4.10 -1.72
C GLY A 321 -12.05 5.22 -1.30
N LYS A 322 -12.23 6.20 -2.17
CA LYS A 322 -13.16 7.33 -1.94
C LYS A 322 -14.64 6.90 -1.93
N LYS A 323 -14.96 5.74 -2.55
CA LYS A 323 -16.31 5.19 -2.56
C LYS A 323 -16.60 4.61 -1.17
N GLN A 324 -17.71 5.02 -0.57
CA GLN A 324 -18.12 4.53 0.75
C GLN A 324 -18.81 3.18 0.60
N THR A 325 -18.06 2.11 0.79
CA THR A 325 -18.58 0.73 0.80
C THR A 325 -18.52 0.18 2.22
N GLU A 326 -19.22 -0.92 2.49
CA GLU A 326 -19.18 -1.57 3.81
C GLU A 326 -17.73 -1.95 4.18
N THR A 327 -16.97 -2.42 3.22
CA THR A 327 -15.54 -2.75 3.40
C THR A 327 -14.74 -1.52 3.78
N CYS A 328 -14.94 -0.38 3.10
CA CYS A 328 -14.29 0.87 3.43
C CYS A 328 -14.59 1.31 4.87
N GLU A 329 -15.85 1.22 5.31
CA GLU A 329 -16.24 1.58 6.68
C GLU A 329 -15.53 0.70 7.73
N VAL A 330 -15.44 -0.61 7.48
CA VAL A 330 -14.73 -1.51 8.38
C VAL A 330 -13.24 -1.22 8.43
N VAL A 331 -12.59 -0.97 7.29
CA VAL A 331 -11.16 -0.58 7.26
C VAL A 331 -10.92 0.73 8.01
N LYS A 332 -11.84 1.69 7.93
CA LYS A 332 -11.78 2.93 8.75
C LYS A 332 -11.82 2.62 10.25
N LEU A 333 -12.67 1.68 10.69
CA LEU A 333 -12.71 1.27 12.10
C LEU A 333 -11.36 0.71 12.56
N PHE A 334 -10.71 -0.15 11.75
CA PHE A 334 -9.34 -0.61 12.04
C PHE A 334 -8.37 0.57 12.17
N ALA A 335 -8.44 1.53 11.25
CA ALA A 335 -7.56 2.69 11.27
C ALA A 335 -7.83 3.62 12.45
N GLN A 336 -9.08 3.84 12.84
CA GLN A 336 -9.45 4.79 13.89
C GLN A 336 -9.28 4.20 15.31
N GLU A 337 -9.78 3.00 15.52
CA GLU A 337 -9.97 2.42 16.84
C GLU A 337 -9.25 1.09 17.05
N GLY A 338 -8.86 0.39 15.99
CA GLY A 338 -8.34 -0.97 16.04
C GLY A 338 -7.22 -1.15 17.06
N ARG A 339 -6.28 -0.18 17.16
CA ARG A 339 -5.18 -0.22 18.12
C ARG A 339 -5.64 -0.42 19.57
N LYS A 340 -6.81 0.13 19.96
CA LYS A 340 -7.36 0.00 21.32
C LYS A 340 -7.76 -1.44 21.67
N PHE A 341 -8.07 -2.22 20.63
CA PHE A 341 -8.55 -3.60 20.73
C PHE A 341 -7.51 -4.62 20.26
N GLY A 342 -6.28 -4.16 19.94
CA GLY A 342 -5.22 -5.02 19.44
C GLY A 342 -5.31 -5.36 17.95
N ALA A 343 -6.27 -4.79 17.22
CA ALA A 343 -6.42 -4.96 15.78
C ALA A 343 -5.63 -3.88 15.05
N ASN A 344 -4.32 -4.09 14.87
CA ASN A 344 -3.46 -3.16 14.16
C ASN A 344 -3.55 -3.34 12.65
N ILE A 345 -3.26 -2.30 11.88
CA ILE A 345 -3.36 -2.33 10.41
C ILE A 345 -2.06 -1.87 9.74
N VAL A 346 -1.69 -2.59 8.69
CA VAL A 346 -0.64 -2.23 7.73
C VAL A 346 -1.30 -2.02 6.38
N VAL A 347 -1.29 -0.80 5.90
CA VAL A 347 -1.93 -0.39 4.65
C VAL A 347 -0.88 -0.19 3.58
N GLY A 348 -0.92 -0.98 2.51
CA GLY A 348 -0.07 -0.84 1.33
C GLY A 348 -0.84 -0.24 0.16
N THR A 349 -0.30 0.79 -0.51
CA THR A 349 -0.92 1.36 -1.71
C THR A 349 0.09 2.03 -2.64
N GLN A 350 -0.13 1.90 -3.95
CA GLN A 350 0.60 2.66 -4.97
C GLN A 350 -0.03 4.04 -5.22
N ARG A 351 -1.28 4.23 -4.79
CA ARG A 351 -2.11 5.41 -5.09
C ARG A 351 -2.69 6.04 -3.83
N PRO A 352 -1.85 6.69 -3.01
CA PRO A 352 -2.30 7.35 -1.77
C PRO A 352 -3.45 8.32 -1.99
N GLN A 353 -3.51 9.02 -3.12
CA GLN A 353 -4.58 9.96 -3.44
C GLN A 353 -5.97 9.31 -3.60
N LEU A 354 -6.03 8.01 -3.94
CA LEU A 354 -7.29 7.29 -4.11
C LEU A 354 -7.82 6.71 -2.81
N LEU A 355 -6.97 6.55 -1.80
CA LEU A 355 -7.36 6.02 -0.49
C LEU A 355 -8.16 7.05 0.31
N ASP A 356 -9.07 6.57 1.16
CA ASP A 356 -9.85 7.43 2.07
C ASP A 356 -8.94 8.28 2.97
N VAL A 357 -9.33 9.54 3.18
CA VAL A 357 -8.55 10.51 3.95
C VAL A 357 -8.39 10.10 5.41
N THR A 358 -9.41 9.46 5.99
CA THR A 358 -9.40 9.04 7.39
C THR A 358 -8.30 8.02 7.66
N ILE A 359 -8.12 7.05 6.75
CA ILE A 359 -7.10 6.01 6.89
C ILE A 359 -5.70 6.63 6.86
N ARG A 360 -5.46 7.57 5.91
CA ARG A 360 -4.18 8.28 5.80
C ARG A 360 -3.90 9.12 7.05
N ALA A 361 -4.88 9.91 7.50
CA ALA A 361 -4.73 10.79 8.66
C ALA A 361 -4.54 10.03 9.98
N GLN A 362 -4.99 8.77 10.06
CA GLN A 362 -4.85 7.96 11.27
C GLN A 362 -3.56 7.12 11.28
N SER A 363 -2.78 7.14 10.22
CA SER A 363 -1.53 6.36 10.13
C SER A 363 -0.42 7.06 10.90
N GLY A 364 0.09 6.41 11.95
CA GLY A 364 1.12 6.97 12.84
C GLY A 364 2.55 6.72 12.34
N THR A 365 2.75 5.70 11.51
CA THR A 365 4.06 5.36 10.93
C THR A 365 3.93 5.25 9.41
N TRP A 366 4.80 5.94 8.69
CA TRP A 366 4.87 5.92 7.24
C TRP A 366 6.17 5.30 6.77
N ILE A 367 6.09 4.40 5.78
CA ILE A 367 7.23 3.85 5.04
C ILE A 367 7.00 4.20 3.58
N ILE A 368 7.81 5.10 3.05
CA ILE A 368 7.61 5.74 1.76
C ILE A 368 8.72 5.32 0.83
N HIS A 369 8.39 4.52 -0.17
CA HIS A 369 9.26 4.19 -1.29
C HIS A 369 9.12 5.23 -2.42
N ASN A 370 9.89 5.05 -3.49
CA ASN A 370 9.83 5.93 -4.65
C ASN A 370 8.40 6.11 -5.17
N LEU A 371 7.98 7.36 -5.30
CA LEU A 371 6.76 7.82 -5.95
C LEU A 371 7.11 8.74 -7.12
N SER A 372 6.38 8.64 -8.22
CA SER A 372 6.60 9.47 -9.41
C SER A 372 5.45 10.43 -9.74
N ASP A 373 4.23 10.14 -9.28
CA ASP A 373 3.09 11.05 -9.48
C ASP A 373 3.13 12.19 -8.47
N VAL A 374 3.17 13.43 -8.96
CA VAL A 374 3.27 14.65 -8.14
C VAL A 374 2.11 14.79 -7.14
N ARG A 375 0.91 14.30 -7.50
CA ARG A 375 -0.27 14.34 -6.62
C ARG A 375 -0.15 13.35 -5.49
N ASP A 376 0.37 12.13 -5.76
CA ASP A 376 0.60 11.13 -4.74
C ASP A 376 1.71 11.57 -3.77
N ILE A 377 2.79 12.18 -4.27
CA ILE A 377 3.85 12.78 -3.45
C ILE A 377 3.28 13.90 -2.58
N GLY A 378 2.53 14.83 -3.18
CA GLY A 378 1.94 15.97 -2.47
C GLY A 378 1.01 15.54 -1.32
N ILE A 379 0.15 14.55 -1.56
CA ILE A 379 -0.74 13.99 -0.55
C ILE A 379 0.04 13.23 0.54
N THR A 380 1.09 12.51 0.16
CA THR A 380 1.96 11.80 1.11
C THR A 380 2.64 12.78 2.06
N ILE A 381 3.24 13.85 1.53
CA ILE A 381 3.87 14.90 2.34
C ILE A 381 2.85 15.61 3.24
N GLN A 382 1.65 15.86 2.73
CA GLN A 382 0.59 16.50 3.52
C GLN A 382 0.07 15.62 4.65
N SER A 383 0.07 14.29 4.46
CA SER A 383 -0.49 13.33 5.42
C SER A 383 0.55 12.84 6.44
N ALA A 384 1.83 12.78 6.07
CA ALA A 384 2.93 12.40 6.94
C ALA A 384 3.46 13.63 7.67
N GLU A 385 3.13 13.77 8.96
CA GLU A 385 3.33 14.98 9.77
C GLU A 385 4.78 15.51 9.79
N ASP A 386 5.77 14.62 9.64
CA ASP A 386 7.19 14.97 9.80
C ASP A 386 7.89 15.34 8.50
N LEU A 387 7.19 15.26 7.36
CA LEU A 387 7.73 15.60 6.04
C LEU A 387 7.42 17.06 5.67
N SER A 388 8.25 17.63 4.82
CA SER A 388 8.12 18.97 4.28
C SER A 388 8.18 18.94 2.74
N LYS A 389 7.86 20.06 2.09
CA LYS A 389 7.95 20.17 0.63
C LYS A 389 9.36 19.90 0.08
N GLU A 390 10.39 20.11 0.88
CA GLU A 390 11.78 19.83 0.53
C GLU A 390 12.01 18.33 0.26
N ASN A 391 11.23 17.45 0.92
CA ASN A 391 11.32 16.00 0.70
C ASN A 391 10.69 15.51 -0.61
N THR A 392 10.12 16.39 -1.44
CA THR A 392 9.55 16.01 -2.75
C THR A 392 10.59 15.36 -3.65
N THR A 393 11.76 15.97 -3.75
CA THR A 393 12.88 15.45 -4.55
C THR A 393 13.47 14.18 -3.95
N ASP A 394 13.53 14.09 -2.62
CA ASP A 394 14.02 12.91 -1.93
C ASP A 394 13.14 11.69 -2.23
N ILE A 395 11.82 11.82 -2.11
CA ILE A 395 10.86 10.72 -2.40
C ILE A 395 10.96 10.25 -3.85
N SER A 396 11.06 11.17 -4.81
CA SER A 396 11.17 10.84 -6.23
C SER A 396 12.55 10.27 -6.62
N GLY A 397 13.57 10.59 -5.84
CA GLY A 397 14.97 10.16 -6.04
C GLY A 397 15.32 8.81 -5.41
N LEU A 398 14.46 8.22 -4.58
CA LEU A 398 14.73 6.93 -3.94
C LEU A 398 14.96 5.83 -4.97
N GLU A 399 15.97 5.01 -4.73
CA GLU A 399 16.26 3.83 -5.53
C GLU A 399 15.36 2.64 -5.13
N LYS A 400 15.36 1.58 -5.94
CA LYS A 400 14.66 0.34 -5.62
C LYS A 400 15.17 -0.24 -4.29
N GLY A 401 14.25 -0.50 -3.37
CA GLY A 401 14.56 -1.03 -2.04
C GLY A 401 15.05 0.03 -1.04
N GLU A 402 15.01 1.31 -1.40
CA GLU A 402 15.16 2.41 -0.46
C GLU A 402 13.80 2.91 0.02
N ALA A 403 13.77 3.46 1.23
CA ALA A 403 12.56 4.02 1.80
C ALA A 403 12.87 5.14 2.80
N ILE A 404 11.92 6.05 2.95
CA ILE A 404 11.87 7.01 4.05
C ILE A 404 10.91 6.45 5.11
N ILE A 405 11.37 6.34 6.34
CA ILE A 405 10.50 6.05 7.49
C ILE A 405 10.31 7.33 8.28
N CYS A 406 9.06 7.66 8.59
CA CYS A 406 8.72 8.81 9.44
C CYS A 406 7.55 8.46 10.36
N GLY A 407 7.30 9.32 11.36
CA GLY A 407 6.23 9.13 12.34
C GLY A 407 6.68 8.53 13.67
N GLU A 408 5.74 7.89 14.36
CA GLU A 408 5.91 7.41 15.74
C GLU A 408 7.04 6.39 15.91
N ALA A 409 7.28 5.56 14.90
CA ALA A 409 8.30 4.51 14.98
C ALA A 409 9.73 5.05 15.08
N VAL A 410 9.99 6.23 14.55
CA VAL A 410 11.31 6.87 14.44
C VAL A 410 11.38 8.22 15.18
N LYS A 411 10.67 8.36 16.30
CA LYS A 411 10.63 9.57 17.12
C LYS A 411 10.34 10.84 16.32
N ARG A 412 9.57 10.74 15.25
CA ARG A 412 9.18 11.84 14.34
C ARG A 412 10.35 12.50 13.61
N ILE A 413 11.46 11.80 13.45
CA ILE A 413 12.60 12.21 12.65
C ILE A 413 12.63 11.34 11.40
N PRO A 414 12.39 11.88 10.18
CA PRO A 414 12.48 11.09 8.97
C PRO A 414 13.87 10.50 8.79
N ILE A 415 13.94 9.19 8.55
CA ILE A 415 15.19 8.47 8.30
C ILE A 415 15.12 7.78 6.93
N PHE A 416 16.27 7.77 6.25
CA PHE A 416 16.44 7.12 4.96
C PHE A 416 17.08 5.77 5.17
N ILE A 417 16.44 4.72 4.69
CA ILE A 417 16.91 3.34 4.87
C ILE A 417 17.07 2.61 3.56
N LYS A 418 18.03 1.69 3.53
CA LYS A 418 18.08 0.57 2.59
C LYS A 418 17.43 -0.62 3.25
N VAL A 419 16.32 -1.06 2.72
CA VAL A 419 15.55 -2.19 3.24
C VAL A 419 16.40 -3.46 3.16
N ARG A 420 16.39 -4.30 4.21
CA ARG A 420 17.16 -5.55 4.24
C ARG A 420 16.66 -6.58 3.21
N LYS A 421 17.49 -7.55 2.90
CA LYS A 421 17.05 -8.70 2.11
C LYS A 421 16.02 -9.53 2.87
N ARG A 422 15.00 -10.02 2.17
CA ARG A 422 14.01 -10.95 2.72
C ARG A 422 14.63 -12.33 2.91
N ILE A 423 14.27 -13.00 3.97
CA ILE A 423 14.60 -14.41 4.24
C ILE A 423 13.73 -15.31 3.33
N THR A 424 12.50 -14.89 3.10
CA THR A 424 11.53 -15.59 2.27
C THR A 424 11.52 -15.08 0.85
N LYS A 425 11.08 -15.92 -0.08
CA LYS A 425 10.97 -15.59 -1.51
C LYS A 425 9.94 -14.46 -1.72
N HIS A 426 10.18 -13.62 -2.72
CA HIS A 426 9.23 -12.60 -3.16
C HIS A 426 8.37 -13.15 -4.30
N GLY A 427 7.02 -13.16 -4.11
CA GLY A 427 6.10 -13.71 -5.11
C GLY A 427 5.82 -12.80 -6.31
N GLY A 428 6.04 -11.48 -6.16
CA GLY A 428 5.80 -10.49 -7.21
C GLY A 428 6.94 -10.38 -8.24
N VAL A 429 7.51 -11.50 -8.67
CA VAL A 429 8.58 -11.50 -9.70
C VAL A 429 7.94 -11.26 -11.07
N GLY A 430 8.34 -10.17 -11.73
CA GLY A 430 7.94 -9.89 -13.10
C GLY A 430 8.49 -10.94 -14.05
N PHE A 431 7.68 -11.39 -15.00
CA PHE A 431 8.14 -12.26 -16.08
C PHE A 431 9.05 -11.48 -17.02
N ASN A 432 10.26 -11.99 -17.28
CA ASN A 432 11.06 -11.50 -18.38
C ASN A 432 10.57 -12.21 -19.67
N PRO A 433 10.02 -11.47 -20.65
CA PRO A 433 9.52 -12.09 -21.89
C PRO A 433 10.59 -12.90 -22.64
N LEU A 434 11.86 -12.55 -22.47
CA LEU A 434 12.97 -13.24 -23.13
C LEU A 434 13.22 -14.63 -22.56
N ASP A 435 12.90 -14.90 -21.31
CA ASP A 435 13.08 -16.21 -20.68
C ASP A 435 12.16 -17.28 -21.30
N PHE A 436 11.12 -16.86 -22.02
CA PHE A 436 10.19 -17.73 -22.75
C PHE A 436 10.52 -17.88 -24.24
N LEU A 437 11.47 -17.11 -24.73
CA LEU A 437 11.92 -17.19 -26.13
C LEU A 437 13.04 -18.21 -26.27
N SER A 438 12.69 -19.50 -26.31
CA SER A 438 13.64 -20.52 -26.76
C SER A 438 13.57 -20.67 -28.29
N ASP A 439 14.68 -20.97 -28.96
CA ASP A 439 14.76 -21.17 -30.41
C ASP A 439 13.73 -22.18 -30.94
N LYS A 440 13.33 -23.16 -30.11
CA LYS A 440 12.26 -24.14 -30.41
C LYS A 440 10.87 -23.52 -30.49
N THR A 441 10.66 -22.32 -29.90
CA THR A 441 9.35 -21.63 -29.91
C THR A 441 9.12 -20.89 -31.23
N VAL A 442 10.17 -20.43 -31.90
CA VAL A 442 10.10 -19.68 -33.16
C VAL A 442 9.75 -20.61 -34.34
N GLU A 443 10.29 -21.83 -34.38
CA GLU A 443 9.94 -22.82 -35.41
C GLU A 443 8.48 -23.29 -35.36
N GLY A 444 7.80 -23.10 -34.24
CA GLY A 444 6.42 -23.54 -34.02
C GLY A 444 5.32 -22.62 -34.54
N LEU A 445 5.62 -21.36 -34.91
CA LEU A 445 4.58 -20.37 -35.23
C LEU A 445 3.72 -20.75 -36.42
N GLN A 446 4.34 -21.23 -37.53
CA GLN A 446 3.59 -21.66 -38.68
C GLN A 446 2.75 -22.92 -38.37
N LYS A 447 3.38 -23.92 -37.69
CA LYS A 447 2.67 -25.12 -37.23
C LYS A 447 1.54 -24.81 -36.23
N ARG A 448 1.69 -23.79 -35.37
CA ARG A 448 0.60 -23.32 -34.48
C ARG A 448 -0.53 -22.66 -35.25
N LYS A 449 -0.18 -21.84 -36.24
CA LYS A 449 -1.17 -21.20 -37.10
C LYS A 449 -2.01 -22.24 -37.86
N ASP A 450 -1.34 -23.24 -38.44
CA ASP A 450 -1.98 -24.36 -39.13
C ASP A 450 -2.82 -25.23 -38.18
N LYS A 451 -2.34 -25.41 -36.93
CA LYS A 451 -3.05 -26.15 -35.88
C LYS A 451 -4.29 -25.41 -35.36
N ILE A 452 -4.22 -24.11 -35.24
CA ILE A 452 -5.37 -23.26 -34.83
C ILE A 452 -6.41 -23.24 -35.94
N LEU A 453 -5.98 -23.09 -37.20
CA LEU A 453 -6.88 -23.04 -38.35
C LEU A 453 -7.43 -24.43 -38.71
N GLY A 454 -6.71 -25.53 -38.41
CA GLY A 454 -7.12 -26.90 -38.69
C GLY A 454 -7.84 -27.65 -37.56
N LYS A 455 -7.76 -27.18 -36.30
CA LYS A 455 -8.40 -27.83 -35.15
C LYS A 455 -9.79 -27.29 -34.78
N LYS A 456 -10.11 -26.08 -35.17
CA LYS A 456 -11.45 -25.51 -34.91
C LYS A 456 -12.36 -25.88 -36.08
N SER A 457 -13.48 -26.52 -35.76
CA SER A 457 -14.55 -26.74 -36.74
C SER A 457 -15.03 -25.38 -37.27
N LYS A 458 -15.54 -25.36 -38.50
CA LYS A 458 -16.15 -24.13 -39.06
C LYS A 458 -17.21 -23.52 -38.11
N GLU A 459 -17.93 -24.38 -37.39
CA GLU A 459 -18.96 -24.00 -36.41
C GLU A 459 -18.39 -23.29 -35.18
N GLU A 460 -17.23 -23.73 -34.63
CA GLU A 460 -16.56 -23.04 -33.53
C GLU A 460 -15.97 -21.69 -33.91
N LEU A 461 -15.49 -21.56 -35.15
CA LEU A 461 -15.02 -20.28 -35.69
C LEU A 461 -16.18 -19.31 -35.95
N GLU A 462 -17.34 -19.84 -36.36
CA GLU A 462 -18.55 -19.04 -36.57
C GLU A 462 -19.20 -18.61 -35.26
N SER A 463 -19.18 -19.46 -34.21
CA SER A 463 -19.66 -19.07 -32.88
C SER A 463 -18.82 -17.95 -32.29
N GLY A 464 -17.48 -18.03 -32.37
CA GLY A 464 -16.59 -16.95 -31.92
C GLY A 464 -16.77 -15.65 -32.72
N LYS A 465 -17.12 -15.72 -34.02
CA LYS A 465 -17.50 -14.54 -34.81
C LYS A 465 -18.85 -13.95 -34.39
N SER A 466 -19.78 -14.80 -33.93
CA SER A 466 -21.06 -14.37 -33.37
C SER A 466 -20.87 -13.65 -32.04
N GLU A 467 -20.14 -14.24 -31.11
CA GLU A 467 -19.80 -13.60 -29.83
C GLU A 467 -19.07 -12.27 -30.02
N PHE A 468 -18.10 -12.20 -30.97
CA PHE A 468 -17.42 -10.96 -31.29
C PHE A 468 -18.36 -9.90 -31.85
N LYS A 469 -19.29 -10.30 -32.71
CA LYS A 469 -20.33 -9.37 -33.24
C LYS A 469 -21.30 -8.95 -32.14
N ASP A 470 -21.60 -9.82 -31.20
CA ASP A 470 -22.51 -9.52 -30.07
C ASP A 470 -21.88 -8.54 -29.06
N LEU A 471 -20.55 -8.59 -28.85
CA LEU A 471 -19.81 -7.58 -28.08
C LEU A 471 -19.92 -6.16 -28.63
N PHE A 472 -20.13 -6.02 -29.97
CA PHE A 472 -20.26 -4.73 -30.64
C PHE A 472 -21.68 -4.43 -31.08
N LYS A 473 -22.67 -5.28 -30.75
CA LYS A 473 -24.08 -4.91 -30.95
C LYS A 473 -24.42 -3.75 -30.02
N PRO A 474 -24.84 -2.61 -30.53
CA PRO A 474 -25.44 -1.60 -29.69
C PRO A 474 -26.61 -2.25 -28.93
N LYS A 475 -26.75 -2.00 -27.64
CA LYS A 475 -27.93 -2.40 -26.84
C LYS A 475 -29.18 -2.05 -27.68
N SER A 476 -30.12 -2.96 -27.76
CA SER A 476 -31.34 -2.70 -28.54
C SER A 476 -32.13 -1.57 -27.90
N VAL A 477 -32.97 -0.92 -28.68
CA VAL A 477 -33.87 0.14 -28.14
C VAL A 477 -34.74 -0.41 -27.00
N ASP A 478 -35.09 -1.68 -27.08
CA ASP A 478 -35.90 -2.37 -26.06
C ASP A 478 -35.11 -2.62 -24.76
N ASP A 479 -33.79 -2.91 -24.84
CA ASP A 479 -32.92 -3.05 -23.68
C ASP A 479 -32.82 -1.72 -22.92
N TYR A 480 -32.63 -0.60 -23.64
CA TYR A 480 -32.63 0.73 -23.03
C TYR A 480 -34.01 1.14 -22.50
N ALA A 481 -35.10 0.77 -23.18
CA ALA A 481 -36.44 1.04 -22.70
C ALA A 481 -36.75 0.31 -21.39
N THR A 482 -36.33 -0.94 -21.28
CA THR A 482 -36.48 -1.76 -20.05
C THR A 482 -35.65 -1.17 -18.91
N GLU A 483 -34.41 -0.81 -19.16
CA GLU A 483 -33.52 -0.19 -18.17
C GLU A 483 -34.06 1.17 -17.67
N ILE A 484 -34.57 2.00 -18.58
CA ILE A 484 -35.23 3.27 -18.25
C ILE A 484 -36.51 3.03 -17.43
N GLN A 485 -37.27 1.99 -17.72
CA GLN A 485 -38.49 1.66 -16.97
C GLN A 485 -38.18 1.23 -15.54
N ASN A 486 -37.16 0.38 -15.37
CA ASN A 486 -36.67 -0.03 -14.04
C ASN A 486 -36.16 1.15 -13.22
N LEU A 487 -35.37 2.04 -13.82
CA LEU A 487 -34.87 3.24 -13.17
C LEU A 487 -35.98 4.20 -12.76
N LYS A 488 -37.02 4.34 -13.57
CA LYS A 488 -38.21 5.15 -13.23
C LYS A 488 -38.99 4.57 -12.05
N ALA A 489 -39.20 3.24 -12.04
CA ALA A 489 -39.87 2.58 -10.91
C ALA A 489 -39.09 2.82 -9.61
N ARG A 490 -37.77 2.71 -9.65
CA ARG A 490 -36.91 2.97 -8.48
C ARG A 490 -36.96 4.44 -8.02
N ILE A 491 -37.00 5.39 -8.94
CA ILE A 491 -37.18 6.81 -8.61
C ILE A 491 -38.52 7.03 -7.91
N GLN A 492 -39.59 6.44 -8.41
CA GLN A 492 -40.92 6.57 -7.81
C GLN A 492 -40.95 5.98 -6.39
N GLU A 493 -40.38 4.81 -6.17
CA GLU A 493 -40.27 4.21 -4.82
C GLU A 493 -39.53 5.14 -3.84
N LEU A 494 -38.43 5.74 -4.28
CA LEU A 494 -37.64 6.66 -3.45
C LEU A 494 -38.40 7.98 -3.19
N GLU A 495 -39.13 8.50 -4.16
CA GLU A 495 -39.97 9.70 -3.99
C GLU A 495 -41.10 9.42 -2.98
N GLU A 496 -41.74 8.24 -3.01
CA GLU A 496 -42.72 7.81 -2.03
C GLU A 496 -42.12 7.63 -0.63
N GLU A 497 -40.89 7.08 -0.52
CA GLU A 497 -40.17 6.96 0.75
C GLU A 497 -39.86 8.32 1.35
N VAL A 498 -39.39 9.26 0.52
CA VAL A 498 -39.15 10.66 0.93
C VAL A 498 -40.42 11.34 1.39
N GLN A 499 -41.53 11.13 0.69
CA GLN A 499 -42.84 11.70 1.05
C GLN A 499 -43.35 11.15 2.39
N LYS A 500 -43.29 9.82 2.61
CA LYS A 500 -43.62 9.21 3.89
C LYS A 500 -42.77 9.74 5.05
N LEU A 501 -41.48 9.91 4.84
CA LEU A 501 -40.59 10.47 5.85
C LEU A 501 -40.89 11.94 6.15
N LYS A 502 -41.42 12.71 5.19
CA LYS A 502 -41.88 14.09 5.40
C LYS A 502 -43.19 14.13 6.20
N GLU A 503 -44.14 13.23 5.91
CA GLU A 503 -45.42 13.13 6.60
C GLU A 503 -45.28 12.63 8.06
N GLU A 504 -44.43 11.61 8.29
CA GLU A 504 -44.13 11.10 9.64
C GLU A 504 -43.48 12.14 10.56
N LYS A 505 -42.85 13.15 9.98
CA LYS A 505 -42.12 14.19 10.74
C LYS A 505 -42.98 15.40 11.09
N GLY A 506 -44.19 15.51 10.61
CA GLY A 506 -45.02 16.71 10.84
C GLY A 506 -44.38 17.99 10.32
N ILE A 507 -43.54 17.89 9.29
CA ILE A 507 -42.91 19.06 8.64
C ILE A 507 -44.02 19.73 7.82
N PRO A 508 -44.29 21.04 8.00
CA PRO A 508 -45.30 21.75 7.23
C PRO A 508 -44.99 21.60 5.73
N THR A 509 -46.04 21.30 4.97
CA THR A 509 -46.00 21.09 3.52
C THR A 509 -45.63 22.36 2.73
N GLU A 510 -45.51 23.49 3.38
CA GLU A 510 -45.12 24.76 2.78
C GLU A 510 -43.70 25.13 3.19
N ILE A 511 -42.72 24.62 2.43
CA ILE A 511 -41.40 25.23 2.37
C ILE A 511 -41.50 26.42 1.41
N PRO A 512 -40.95 27.61 1.74
CA PRO A 512 -41.02 28.75 0.85
C PRO A 512 -40.47 28.39 -0.54
N THR A 513 -41.21 28.78 -1.55
CA THR A 513 -41.01 28.47 -2.97
C THR A 513 -39.65 28.93 -3.54
N GLU A 514 -38.86 29.68 -2.79
CA GLU A 514 -37.54 30.17 -3.18
C GLU A 514 -36.43 29.11 -3.09
N ILE A 515 -36.65 28.00 -2.34
CA ILE A 515 -35.67 26.87 -2.25
C ILE A 515 -36.02 25.76 -3.24
N LEU A 516 -37.25 25.70 -3.74
CA LEU A 516 -37.78 24.69 -4.67
C LEU A 516 -37.71 25.11 -6.16
N GLY A 517 -37.19 26.31 -6.47
CA GLY A 517 -37.14 26.82 -7.83
C GLY A 517 -36.41 25.91 -8.82
N ASP A 518 -35.29 25.37 -8.42
CA ASP A 518 -34.44 24.55 -9.29
C ASP A 518 -34.95 23.10 -9.48
N GLU A 519 -35.61 22.50 -8.47
CA GLU A 519 -36.11 21.12 -8.58
C GLU A 519 -37.31 21.00 -9.53
N ASN A 520 -38.21 21.99 -9.55
CA ASN A 520 -39.35 22.01 -10.47
C ASN A 520 -38.92 22.24 -11.92
N GLU A 521 -37.87 22.99 -12.18
CA GLU A 521 -37.31 23.15 -13.52
C GLU A 521 -36.66 21.88 -14.02
N ILE A 522 -35.88 21.18 -13.18
CA ILE A 522 -35.26 19.89 -13.50
C ILE A 522 -36.30 18.81 -13.79
N ILE A 523 -37.37 18.72 -12.97
CA ILE A 523 -38.46 17.76 -13.19
C ILE A 523 -39.23 18.12 -14.46
N LYS A 524 -39.45 19.37 -14.78
CA LYS A 524 -40.10 19.85 -16.01
C LYS A 524 -39.26 19.57 -17.23
N GLU A 525 -37.96 19.78 -17.14
CA GLU A 525 -37.00 19.47 -18.21
C GLU A 525 -36.88 17.96 -18.45
N LEU A 526 -36.85 17.14 -17.41
CA LEU A 526 -36.87 15.68 -17.51
C LEU A 526 -38.18 15.16 -18.12
N LYS A 527 -39.33 15.72 -17.73
CA LYS A 527 -40.63 15.39 -18.34
C LYS A 527 -40.64 15.76 -19.85
N THR A 528 -40.09 16.90 -20.22
CA THR A 528 -39.97 17.33 -21.60
C THR A 528 -39.04 16.43 -22.39
N GLN A 529 -37.92 16.04 -21.83
CA GLN A 529 -36.98 15.12 -22.45
C GLN A 529 -37.58 13.71 -22.63
N VAL A 530 -38.32 13.22 -21.62
CA VAL A 530 -39.09 11.94 -21.73
C VAL A 530 -40.13 12.00 -22.84
N GLN A 531 -40.81 13.14 -23.03
CA GLN A 531 -41.79 13.32 -24.08
C GLN A 531 -41.14 13.28 -25.48
N VAL A 532 -40.02 13.99 -25.65
CA VAL A 532 -39.23 13.96 -26.90
C VAL A 532 -38.74 12.55 -27.24
N TRP A 533 -38.43 11.74 -26.21
CA TRP A 533 -38.03 10.36 -26.45
C TRP A 533 -39.17 9.43 -26.77
N LYS A 534 -40.35 9.62 -26.18
CA LYS A 534 -41.56 8.89 -26.56
C LYS A 534 -41.91 9.16 -28.04
N GLU A 535 -41.77 10.39 -28.48
CA GLU A 535 -42.01 10.76 -29.86
C GLU A 535 -40.98 10.16 -30.81
N LYS A 536 -39.67 10.17 -30.43
CA LYS A 536 -38.63 9.47 -31.20
C LYS A 536 -38.83 7.96 -31.23
N TYR A 537 -39.20 7.35 -30.11
CA TYR A 537 -39.51 5.91 -30.03
C TYR A 537 -40.68 5.56 -30.96
N ASN A 538 -41.76 6.30 -30.89
CA ASN A 538 -42.92 6.08 -31.76
C ASN A 538 -42.59 6.27 -33.25
N TYR A 539 -41.73 7.24 -33.57
CA TYR A 539 -41.24 7.46 -34.94
C TYR A 539 -40.37 6.28 -35.42
N MET A 540 -39.52 5.72 -34.57
CA MET A 540 -38.68 4.57 -34.92
C MET A 540 -39.48 3.29 -35.03
N LYS A 541 -40.47 3.09 -34.16
CA LYS A 541 -41.42 1.96 -34.24
C LYS A 541 -42.23 1.98 -35.53
N GLN A 542 -42.72 3.14 -35.94
CA GLN A 542 -43.38 3.32 -37.25
C GLN A 542 -42.45 3.03 -38.44
N LYS A 543 -41.16 3.34 -38.34
CA LYS A 543 -40.17 3.00 -39.36
C LYS A 543 -39.84 1.51 -39.44
N GLU A 544 -39.77 0.82 -38.30
CA GLU A 544 -39.60 -0.63 -38.24
C GLU A 544 -40.78 -1.38 -38.84
N GLU A 545 -42.00 -0.94 -38.57
CA GLU A 545 -43.23 -1.47 -39.16
C GLU A 545 -43.31 -1.18 -40.69
N SER A 546 -42.61 -0.17 -41.18
CA SER A 546 -42.52 0.16 -42.59
C SER A 546 -41.36 -0.51 -43.36
N GLY A 547 -40.61 -1.41 -42.75
CA GLY A 547 -39.57 -2.24 -43.38
C GLY A 547 -38.29 -1.49 -43.81
N VAL A 548 -38.07 -0.27 -43.35
CA VAL A 548 -36.87 0.52 -43.62
C VAL A 548 -35.88 0.34 -42.45
N LYS A 549 -34.78 -0.37 -42.69
CA LYS A 549 -33.70 -0.52 -41.66
C LYS A 549 -33.14 0.85 -41.27
N PRO A 550 -33.20 1.28 -40.03
CA PRO A 550 -32.62 2.55 -39.62
C PRO A 550 -31.08 2.42 -39.53
N VAL A 551 -30.40 3.14 -40.37
CA VAL A 551 -28.97 3.46 -40.22
C VAL A 551 -28.91 4.76 -39.41
N ALA A 552 -29.00 4.67 -38.11
CA ALA A 552 -28.65 5.79 -37.24
C ALA A 552 -28.14 5.27 -35.89
N ARG A 553 -26.87 5.52 -35.60
CA ARG A 553 -26.32 5.49 -34.25
C ARG A 553 -27.18 6.37 -33.36
N ILE A 554 -27.79 5.81 -32.35
CA ILE A 554 -28.43 6.58 -31.29
C ILE A 554 -27.31 7.06 -30.37
N GLU A 555 -26.76 8.21 -30.70
CA GLU A 555 -25.86 8.94 -29.79
C GLU A 555 -26.73 9.49 -28.65
N GLY A 556 -26.53 9.05 -27.40
CA GLY A 556 -27.18 9.62 -26.23
C GLY A 556 -27.97 8.66 -25.31
N GLY A 557 -28.17 7.39 -25.68
CA GLY A 557 -28.88 6.41 -24.78
C GLY A 557 -28.10 6.15 -23.49
N SER A 558 -26.80 6.01 -23.60
CA SER A 558 -25.91 5.76 -22.47
C SER A 558 -25.82 6.95 -21.49
N GLU A 559 -25.84 8.18 -22.00
CA GLU A 559 -25.79 9.39 -21.15
C GLU A 559 -27.04 9.59 -20.30
N LYS A 560 -28.19 9.11 -20.77
CA LYS A 560 -29.46 9.25 -20.03
C LYS A 560 -29.64 8.21 -18.94
N VAL A 561 -29.19 6.99 -19.16
CA VAL A 561 -29.12 5.97 -18.10
C VAL A 561 -28.20 6.49 -17.00
N LEU A 562 -27.03 7.04 -17.35
CA LEU A 562 -26.11 7.64 -16.40
C LEU A 562 -26.72 8.81 -15.60
N ALA A 563 -27.54 9.65 -16.26
CA ALA A 563 -28.22 10.77 -15.61
C ALA A 563 -29.31 10.31 -14.63
N LEU A 564 -30.05 9.23 -14.97
CA LEU A 564 -31.05 8.63 -14.10
C LEU A 564 -30.41 7.92 -12.90
N GLU A 565 -29.31 7.19 -13.12
CA GLU A 565 -28.54 6.59 -12.01
C GLU A 565 -27.99 7.65 -11.05
N LYS A 566 -27.51 8.78 -11.56
CA LYS A 566 -27.10 9.91 -10.73
C LYS A 566 -28.26 10.45 -9.89
N LYS A 567 -29.45 10.59 -10.47
CA LYS A 567 -30.63 11.08 -9.76
C LYS A 567 -31.10 10.10 -8.67
N ILE A 568 -31.07 8.80 -8.95
CA ILE A 568 -31.36 7.76 -7.92
C ILE A 568 -30.41 7.92 -6.74
N LYS A 569 -29.12 8.05 -7.01
CA LYS A 569 -28.10 8.22 -5.98
C LYS A 569 -28.29 9.48 -5.14
N ASP A 570 -28.72 10.57 -5.77
CA ASP A 570 -29.01 11.83 -5.08
C ASP A 570 -30.24 11.69 -4.17
N LEU A 571 -31.29 11.00 -4.61
CA LEU A 571 -32.47 10.68 -3.81
C LEU A 571 -32.14 9.71 -2.65
N GLU A 572 -31.32 8.70 -2.87
CA GLU A 572 -30.84 7.79 -1.80
C GLU A 572 -30.06 8.55 -0.71
N ASN A 573 -29.24 9.53 -1.11
CA ASN A 573 -28.52 10.39 -0.18
C ASN A 573 -29.48 11.30 0.61
N GLU A 574 -30.53 11.81 -0.02
CA GLU A 574 -31.55 12.63 0.61
C GLU A 574 -32.35 11.82 1.66
N VAL A 575 -32.78 10.60 1.30
CA VAL A 575 -33.44 9.66 2.25
C VAL A 575 -32.54 9.37 3.45
N LYS A 576 -31.25 9.12 3.21
CA LYS A 576 -30.26 8.88 4.28
C LYS A 576 -30.09 10.09 5.18
N LYS A 577 -30.01 11.28 4.60
CA LYS A 577 -29.92 12.56 5.34
C LYS A 577 -31.13 12.78 6.23
N GLN A 578 -32.32 12.54 5.71
CA GLN A 578 -33.57 12.64 6.42
C GLN A 578 -33.67 11.62 7.57
N LYS A 579 -33.28 10.36 7.35
CA LYS A 579 -33.20 9.32 8.40
C LYS A 579 -32.26 9.73 9.55
N ASN A 580 -31.07 10.24 9.21
CA ASN A 580 -30.10 10.69 10.22
C ASN A 580 -30.59 11.90 11.03
N GLN A 581 -31.29 12.86 10.40
CA GLN A 581 -31.88 14.00 11.09
C GLN A 581 -33.01 13.55 12.04
N TYR A 582 -33.83 12.60 11.62
CA TYR A 582 -34.89 12.02 12.45
C TYR A 582 -34.33 11.31 13.68
N GLU A 583 -33.31 10.47 13.52
CA GLU A 583 -32.66 9.83 14.67
C GLU A 583 -32.03 10.85 15.64
N GLY A 584 -31.44 11.92 15.11
CA GLY A 584 -30.92 13.01 15.93
C GLY A 584 -31.99 13.72 16.75
N MET A 585 -33.14 14.04 16.13
CA MET A 585 -34.27 14.66 16.82
C MET A 585 -34.94 13.70 17.82
N LYS A 586 -35.06 12.41 17.50
CA LYS A 586 -35.58 11.39 18.41
C LYS A 586 -34.71 11.28 19.68
N LYS A 587 -33.39 11.25 19.54
CA LYS A 587 -32.47 11.25 20.69
C LYS A 587 -32.57 12.52 21.54
N LEU A 588 -32.76 13.68 20.90
CA LEU A 588 -32.98 14.95 21.61
C LEU A 588 -34.32 14.95 22.37
N ALA A 589 -35.38 14.46 21.75
CA ALA A 589 -36.69 14.32 22.40
C ALA A 589 -36.65 13.34 23.59
N GLU A 590 -36.02 12.18 23.43
CA GLU A 590 -35.81 11.20 24.50
C GLU A 590 -34.99 11.79 25.67
N LYS A 591 -33.96 12.58 25.38
CA LYS A 591 -33.17 13.29 26.39
C LYS A 591 -34.00 14.33 27.12
N SER A 592 -34.79 15.12 26.41
CA SER A 592 -35.69 16.15 27.01
C SER A 592 -36.78 15.50 27.90
N ILE A 593 -37.35 14.37 27.48
CA ILE A 593 -38.31 13.58 28.28
C ILE A 593 -37.63 13.03 29.54
N SER A 594 -36.39 12.53 29.42
CA SER A 594 -35.65 12.01 30.57
C SER A 594 -35.27 13.09 31.57
N GLU A 595 -34.93 14.29 31.10
CA GLU A 595 -34.66 15.47 31.94
C GLU A 595 -35.93 16.04 32.61
N ALA A 596 -37.04 16.02 31.90
CA ALA A 596 -38.34 16.41 32.48
C ALA A 596 -38.80 15.41 33.57
N LYS A 597 -38.60 14.12 33.39
CA LYS A 597 -38.85 13.08 34.40
C LYS A 597 -37.94 13.10 35.62
N LYS A 598 -36.78 13.77 35.54
CA LYS A 598 -35.89 14.01 36.68
C LYS A 598 -36.21 15.28 37.47
N ARG A 599 -37.04 16.16 36.89
CA ARG A 599 -37.49 17.41 37.54
C ARG A 599 -38.90 17.33 38.14
N SER A 600 -39.65 16.28 37.82
CA SER A 600 -40.89 15.88 38.52
C SER A 600 -40.57 14.81 39.58
#